data_4b30b8c0d09d2a3e950feb322213e999
#
_entry.id   4b30b8c0d09d2a3e950feb322213e999
#
_cell.length_a   1.000
_cell.length_b   1.000
_cell.length_c   1.000
_cell.angle_alpha   90.00
_cell.angle_beta   90.00
_cell.angle_gamma   90.00
#
_symmetry.space_group_name_H-M   'P 1'
#
loop_
_entity.id
_entity.type
_entity.pdbx_description
1 polymer ?
#
loop_
_entity_poly.entity_id
_entity_poly.type
_entity_poly.pdbx_seq_one_letter_code
_entity_poly.pdbx_strand_id
1 'polypeptide(L)'
;VDLYMKKPNSLLGKPVFVADNDNTHSATNMRTTYYLDCETYWALDKETTQYYCKVNGRQRVMSTEKQYAYDDRHLSNPGSSLKPRRVDFTNSDGVQFSDHYTYLDGYPAILSLHKHVEDEQCTEKRILFKSGTCLPVRVQFKTDRMADFRDEVVYQSYDSNSNVCEIMAKDDTPVLFIWGYRNRYPIAKIENATRQQVSVALGYDGDIEDVFR
;
A
#
# COMPACT_ATOMS: atom_id res chain seq x y z
N VAL A 1 14.50 14.01 -14.20
CA VAL A 1 13.41 13.83 -13.21
C VAL A 1 12.67 15.15 -13.15
N ASP A 2 11.41 15.14 -13.57
CA ASP A 2 10.53 16.29 -13.49
C ASP A 2 9.66 16.15 -12.23
N LEU A 3 9.65 17.19 -11.41
CA LEU A 3 8.90 17.25 -10.17
C LEU A 3 7.70 18.16 -10.36
N TYR A 4 6.53 17.65 -10.01
CA TYR A 4 5.30 18.42 -10.00
C TYR A 4 5.03 18.96 -8.62
N MET A 5 4.91 20.28 -8.49
CA MET A 5 4.47 20.94 -7.27
C MET A 5 2.98 21.26 -7.38
N LYS A 6 2.17 20.60 -6.59
CA LYS A 6 0.75 20.94 -6.48
C LYS A 6 0.56 21.93 -5.32
N LYS A 7 0.03 23.10 -5.62
CA LYS A 7 -0.37 24.04 -4.56
C LYS A 7 -1.57 23.47 -3.81
N PRO A 8 -1.57 23.43 -2.47
CA PRO A 8 -2.73 23.00 -1.72
C PRO A 8 -3.91 23.95 -2.01
N ASN A 9 -5.08 23.38 -2.31
CA ASN A 9 -6.28 24.15 -2.66
C ASN A 9 -6.92 24.89 -1.47
N SER A 10 -6.44 24.68 -0.26
CA SER A 10 -6.94 25.36 0.94
C SER A 10 -5.80 25.69 1.90
N LEU A 11 -5.64 26.95 2.15
CA LEU A 11 -4.83 27.47 3.25
C LEU A 11 -5.68 27.36 4.52
N LEU A 12 -5.57 26.25 5.23
CA LEU A 12 -6.15 26.09 6.56
C LEU A 12 -5.20 26.75 7.57
N GLY A 13 -5.49 27.99 7.92
CA GLY A 13 -4.83 28.67 9.04
C GLY A 13 -5.22 27.99 10.35
N LYS A 14 -4.23 27.47 11.10
CA LYS A 14 -4.45 27.03 12.48
C LYS A 14 -4.28 28.24 13.39
N PRO A 15 -5.25 28.53 14.29
CA PRO A 15 -5.08 29.58 15.27
C PRO A 15 -3.97 29.18 16.26
N VAL A 16 -2.95 29.98 16.37
CA VAL A 16 -1.93 29.87 17.42
C VAL A 16 -2.16 30.97 18.43
N PHE A 17 -2.41 30.56 19.65
CA PHE A 17 -2.50 31.52 20.78
C PHE A 17 -1.08 31.88 21.19
N VAL A 18 -0.67 33.10 20.91
CA VAL A 18 0.56 33.67 21.48
C VAL A 18 0.19 34.38 22.74
N ALA A 19 0.59 33.87 23.89
CA ALA A 19 0.54 34.62 25.14
C ALA A 19 1.61 35.71 25.06
N ASP A 20 1.19 36.96 24.96
CA ASP A 20 2.09 38.10 25.09
C ASP A 20 2.51 38.19 26.56
N ASN A 21 3.78 37.98 26.82
CA ASN A 21 4.34 37.93 28.17
C ASN A 21 4.63 39.35 28.71
N ASP A 22 3.83 40.31 28.31
CA ASP A 22 3.91 41.65 28.85
C ASP A 22 3.17 41.69 30.20
N ASN A 23 3.91 41.96 31.24
CA ASN A 23 3.56 41.88 32.67
C ASN A 23 2.49 42.89 33.13
N THR A 24 1.63 43.36 32.23
CA THR A 24 0.49 44.21 32.54
C THR A 24 -0.79 43.39 32.56
N HIS A 25 -1.25 43.12 33.74
CA HIS A 25 -2.43 42.33 34.08
C HIS A 25 -3.75 42.85 33.45
N SER A 26 -3.95 42.63 32.19
CA SER A 26 -5.27 42.79 31.59
C SER A 26 -5.57 41.62 30.69
N ALA A 27 -6.59 40.84 31.02
CA ALA A 27 -7.10 39.70 30.26
C ALA A 27 -7.63 40.05 28.86
N THR A 28 -7.43 41.31 28.41
CA THR A 28 -7.97 41.83 27.15
C THR A 28 -6.95 41.90 26.01
N ASN A 29 -5.70 41.48 26.24
CA ASN A 29 -4.65 41.55 25.22
C ASN A 29 -4.26 40.17 24.63
N MET A 30 -5.19 39.25 24.49
CA MET A 30 -4.96 38.08 23.68
C MET A 30 -5.00 38.46 22.19
N ARG A 31 -3.83 38.51 21.55
CA ARG A 31 -3.74 38.58 20.09
C ARG A 31 -3.76 37.18 19.53
N THR A 32 -4.79 36.85 18.76
CA THR A 32 -4.85 35.62 17.97
C THR A 32 -4.09 35.84 16.66
N THR A 33 -2.95 35.19 16.51
CA THR A 33 -2.20 35.22 15.25
C THR A 33 -2.46 33.93 14.51
N TYR A 34 -2.83 34.02 13.24
CA TYR A 34 -3.02 32.85 12.37
C TYR A 34 -1.73 32.65 11.60
N TYR A 35 -1.17 31.45 11.71
CA TYR A 35 -0.10 31.01 10.83
C TYR A 35 -0.69 30.24 9.67
N LEU A 36 -0.29 30.60 8.47
CA LEU A 36 -0.49 29.79 7.29
C LEU A 36 0.58 28.70 7.29
N ASP A 37 0.22 27.52 7.73
CA ASP A 37 1.08 26.35 7.59
C ASP A 37 0.94 25.84 6.16
N CYS A 38 1.89 26.26 5.31
CA CYS A 38 1.95 25.82 3.93
C CYS A 38 2.84 24.58 3.86
N GLU A 39 2.25 23.41 3.98
CA GLU A 39 2.94 22.17 3.65
C GLU A 39 3.01 22.03 2.12
N THR A 40 4.22 22.07 1.58
CA THR A 40 4.47 21.86 0.16
C THR A 40 4.94 20.43 -0.03
N TYR A 41 4.13 19.64 -0.75
CA TYR A 41 4.48 18.27 -1.10
C TYR A 41 4.97 18.22 -2.55
N TRP A 42 6.10 17.54 -2.75
CA TRP A 42 6.64 17.25 -4.07
C TRP A 42 6.25 15.83 -4.46
N ALA A 43 5.58 15.69 -5.59
CA ALA A 43 5.26 14.40 -6.17
C ALA A 43 6.04 14.24 -7.48
N LEU A 44 6.56 13.03 -7.74
CA LEU A 44 7.25 12.71 -8.97
C LEU A 44 6.26 12.71 -10.13
N ASP A 45 6.45 13.61 -11.09
CA ASP A 45 5.61 13.69 -12.27
C ASP A 45 6.11 12.77 -13.38
N LYS A 46 7.40 12.84 -13.67
CA LYS A 46 8.01 12.12 -14.78
C LYS A 46 9.42 11.66 -14.43
N GLU A 47 9.74 10.45 -14.86
CA GLU A 47 11.08 9.86 -14.78
C GLU A 47 11.52 9.41 -16.17
N THR A 48 12.68 9.86 -16.62
CA THR A 48 13.29 9.41 -17.86
C THR A 48 14.65 8.79 -17.55
N THR A 49 14.86 7.54 -17.97
CA THR A 49 16.12 6.84 -17.83
C THR A 49 16.72 6.60 -19.21
N GLN A 50 17.97 6.99 -19.40
CA GLN A 50 18.71 6.81 -20.66
C GLN A 50 19.89 5.89 -20.44
N TYR A 51 19.98 4.86 -21.30
CA TYR A 51 21.09 3.91 -21.34
C TYR A 51 21.88 4.14 -22.62
N TYR A 52 23.17 4.36 -22.47
CA TYR A 52 24.09 4.54 -23.59
C TYR A 52 24.83 3.23 -23.84
N CYS A 53 24.67 2.66 -25.02
CA CYS A 53 25.37 1.44 -25.41
C CYS A 53 26.03 1.60 -26.80
N LYS A 54 26.99 0.74 -27.10
CA LYS A 54 27.59 0.63 -28.45
C LYS A 54 27.13 -0.68 -29.07
N VAL A 55 26.48 -0.58 -30.22
CA VAL A 55 26.05 -1.72 -31.04
C VAL A 55 26.72 -1.61 -32.38
N ASN A 56 27.53 -2.60 -32.76
CA ASN A 56 28.30 -2.62 -34.01
C ASN A 56 29.17 -1.34 -34.20
N GLY A 57 29.80 -0.88 -33.10
CA GLY A 57 30.68 0.31 -33.11
C GLY A 57 29.94 1.64 -33.12
N ARG A 58 28.61 1.66 -33.24
CA ARG A 58 27.78 2.88 -33.21
C ARG A 58 27.15 3.07 -31.83
N GLN A 59 27.22 4.29 -31.33
CA GLN A 59 26.52 4.65 -30.11
C GLN A 59 25.01 4.60 -30.32
N ARG A 60 24.29 3.90 -29.44
CA ARG A 60 22.84 3.90 -29.34
C ARG A 60 22.43 4.38 -27.97
N VAL A 61 21.32 5.10 -27.93
CA VAL A 61 20.66 5.52 -26.70
C VAL A 61 19.33 4.78 -26.63
N MET A 62 19.12 4.05 -25.55
CA MET A 62 17.84 3.45 -25.20
C MET A 62 17.22 4.33 -24.11
N SER A 63 15.96 4.75 -24.30
CA SER A 63 15.28 5.60 -23.34
C SER A 63 14.03 4.90 -22.85
N THR A 64 13.83 4.93 -21.54
CA THR A 64 12.56 4.52 -20.91
C THR A 64 11.96 5.71 -20.20
N GLU A 65 10.65 5.81 -20.23
CA GLU A 65 9.91 6.90 -19.64
C GLU A 65 8.80 6.39 -18.72
N LYS A 66 8.64 7.01 -17.54
CA LYS A 66 7.53 6.79 -16.63
C LYS A 66 6.84 8.11 -16.36
N GLN A 67 5.52 8.13 -16.51
CA GLN A 67 4.66 9.25 -16.17
C GLN A 67 3.75 8.86 -15.01
N TYR A 68 3.67 9.71 -13.99
CA TYR A 68 2.93 9.44 -12.76
C TYR A 68 1.69 10.33 -12.68
N ALA A 69 0.54 9.75 -12.36
CA ALA A 69 -0.70 10.48 -12.14
C ALA A 69 -1.21 10.24 -10.71
N TYR A 70 -1.65 11.31 -10.05
CA TYR A 70 -2.12 11.32 -8.68
C TYR A 70 -3.58 11.75 -8.60
N ASP A 71 -4.30 11.29 -7.57
CA ASP A 71 -5.67 11.74 -7.30
C ASP A 71 -5.65 13.00 -6.45
N ASP A 72 -6.27 14.04 -6.95
CA ASP A 72 -6.38 15.34 -6.29
C ASP A 72 -7.10 15.30 -4.93
N ARG A 73 -8.03 14.36 -4.79
CA ARG A 73 -8.80 14.20 -3.55
C ARG A 73 -7.95 13.77 -2.36
N HIS A 74 -6.80 13.13 -2.59
CA HIS A 74 -5.90 12.70 -1.53
C HIS A 74 -4.95 13.80 -1.04
N LEU A 75 -4.76 14.85 -1.82
CA LEU A 75 -3.86 15.96 -1.46
C LEU A 75 -4.47 16.94 -0.46
N SER A 76 -5.79 16.90 -0.27
CA SER A 76 -6.51 17.74 0.68
C SER A 76 -6.67 17.11 2.07
N ASN A 77 -6.22 15.88 2.27
CA ASN A 77 -6.38 15.16 3.53
C ASN A 77 -5.02 15.01 4.24
N PRO A 78 -4.82 15.63 5.43
CA PRO A 78 -3.60 15.42 6.22
C PRO A 78 -3.41 13.92 6.51
N GLY A 79 -2.32 13.34 6.05
CA GLY A 79 -2.05 11.91 6.15
C GLY A 79 -2.35 11.10 4.89
N SER A 80 -2.79 11.73 3.81
CA SER A 80 -2.89 11.06 2.51
C SER A 80 -1.50 10.71 1.99
N SER A 81 -1.33 9.47 1.56
CA SER A 81 -0.12 9.00 0.92
C SER A 81 -0.02 9.61 -0.48
N LEU A 82 1.13 10.23 -0.80
CA LEU A 82 1.46 10.67 -2.17
C LEU A 82 1.79 9.47 -3.07
N LYS A 83 0.90 8.48 -3.13
CA LYS A 83 1.04 7.33 -4.00
C LYS A 83 0.33 7.58 -5.32
N PRO A 84 0.95 7.24 -6.46
CA PRO A 84 0.32 7.43 -7.76
C PRO A 84 -0.90 6.51 -7.90
N ARG A 85 -1.91 7.00 -8.58
CA ARG A 85 -3.07 6.21 -9.02
C ARG A 85 -2.85 5.53 -10.34
N ARG A 86 -1.95 6.08 -11.14
CA ARG A 86 -1.59 5.52 -12.43
C ARG A 86 -0.12 5.83 -12.71
N VAL A 87 0.56 4.85 -13.29
CA VAL A 87 1.91 5.00 -13.81
C VAL A 87 1.89 4.47 -15.24
N ASP A 88 2.15 5.36 -16.20
CA ASP A 88 2.36 4.99 -17.59
C ASP A 88 3.85 4.81 -17.82
N PHE A 89 4.21 3.73 -18.46
CA PHE A 89 5.59 3.36 -18.75
C PHE A 89 5.74 3.12 -20.26
N THR A 90 6.75 3.74 -20.86
CA THR A 90 7.14 3.47 -22.24
C THR A 90 8.57 2.91 -22.23
N ASN A 91 8.74 1.72 -22.78
CA ASN A 91 10.07 1.11 -22.90
C ASN A 91 10.84 1.67 -24.10
N SER A 92 12.11 1.26 -24.26
CA SER A 92 13.00 1.70 -25.35
C SER A 92 12.51 1.30 -26.75
N ASP A 93 11.63 0.33 -26.85
CA ASP A 93 11.08 -0.18 -28.12
C ASP A 93 9.72 0.47 -28.44
N GLY A 94 9.29 1.38 -27.58
CA GLY A 94 8.02 2.10 -27.75
C GLY A 94 6.80 1.35 -27.24
N VAL A 95 6.96 0.18 -26.61
CA VAL A 95 5.85 -0.54 -26.00
C VAL A 95 5.38 0.21 -24.76
N GLN A 96 4.08 0.35 -24.60
CA GLN A 96 3.45 1.08 -23.54
C GLN A 96 2.79 0.12 -22.54
N PHE A 97 3.01 0.41 -21.27
CA PHE A 97 2.38 -0.26 -20.14
C PHE A 97 1.67 0.78 -19.28
N SER A 98 0.60 0.40 -18.65
CA SER A 98 -0.10 1.27 -17.70
C SER A 98 -0.48 0.48 -16.44
N ASP A 99 0.04 0.93 -15.31
CA ASP A 99 -0.33 0.41 -14.00
C ASP A 99 -1.33 1.33 -13.32
N HIS A 100 -2.47 0.77 -12.92
CA HIS A 100 -3.50 1.49 -12.20
C HIS A 100 -3.59 0.96 -10.76
N TYR A 101 -3.67 1.87 -9.80
CA TYR A 101 -3.68 1.56 -8.38
C TYR A 101 -4.94 2.10 -7.72
N THR A 102 -5.65 1.26 -6.98
CA THR A 102 -6.74 1.67 -6.09
C THR A 102 -6.33 1.36 -4.66
N TYR A 103 -6.52 2.30 -3.77
CA TYR A 103 -6.17 2.16 -2.37
C TYR A 103 -7.43 1.93 -1.53
N LEU A 104 -7.27 1.31 -0.37
CA LEU A 104 -8.34 1.01 0.56
C LEU A 104 -8.93 2.32 1.08
N ASP A 105 -10.26 2.43 1.06
CA ASP A 105 -10.96 3.59 1.57
C ASP A 105 -10.68 3.78 3.07
N GLY A 106 -10.38 5.02 3.47
CA GLY A 106 -9.91 5.34 4.82
C GLY A 106 -8.45 4.96 5.13
N TYR A 107 -7.77 4.22 4.24
CA TYR A 107 -6.38 3.77 4.40
C TYR A 107 -5.57 3.99 3.12
N PRO A 108 -5.26 5.23 2.75
CA PRO A 108 -4.71 5.58 1.44
C PRO A 108 -3.30 5.03 1.15
N ALA A 109 -2.66 4.42 2.16
CA ALA A 109 -1.37 3.75 2.00
C ALA A 109 -1.50 2.27 1.61
N ILE A 110 -2.70 1.68 1.76
CA ILE A 110 -2.94 0.25 1.56
C ILE A 110 -3.56 0.01 0.19
N LEU A 111 -2.85 -0.74 -0.64
CA LEU A 111 -3.31 -1.11 -1.98
C LEU A 111 -4.46 -2.12 -1.89
N SER A 112 -5.57 -1.82 -2.57
CA SER A 112 -6.72 -2.73 -2.68
C SER A 112 -6.87 -3.35 -4.08
N LEU A 113 -6.44 -2.64 -5.13
CA LEU A 113 -6.46 -3.14 -6.49
C LEU A 113 -5.24 -2.63 -7.26
N HIS A 114 -4.58 -3.53 -7.96
CA HIS A 114 -3.57 -3.25 -8.98
C HIS A 114 -4.05 -3.82 -10.31
N LYS A 115 -4.12 -2.97 -11.32
CA LYS A 115 -4.46 -3.34 -12.69
C LYS A 115 -3.29 -2.98 -13.59
N HIS A 116 -2.73 -3.97 -14.27
CA HIS A 116 -1.68 -3.82 -15.26
C HIS A 116 -2.25 -4.00 -16.66
N VAL A 117 -1.94 -3.06 -17.54
CA VAL A 117 -2.37 -3.07 -18.95
C VAL A 117 -1.13 -3.00 -19.83
N GLU A 118 -0.97 -3.98 -20.69
CA GLU A 118 0.05 -4.05 -21.73
C GLU A 118 -0.63 -4.32 -23.06
N ASP A 119 -0.56 -3.35 -24.00
CA ASP A 119 -1.33 -3.37 -25.23
C ASP A 119 -2.83 -3.61 -24.95
N GLU A 120 -3.39 -4.72 -25.45
CA GLU A 120 -4.77 -5.12 -25.23
C GLU A 120 -4.95 -6.12 -24.07
N GLN A 121 -3.85 -6.54 -23.43
CA GLN A 121 -3.89 -7.50 -22.33
C GLN A 121 -4.02 -6.78 -20.99
N CYS A 122 -4.86 -7.34 -20.14
CA CYS A 122 -5.09 -6.80 -18.82
C CYS A 122 -4.97 -7.88 -17.74
N THR A 123 -4.22 -7.56 -16.68
CA THR A 123 -4.18 -8.37 -15.47
C THR A 123 -4.59 -7.52 -14.27
N GLU A 124 -5.38 -8.11 -13.38
CA GLU A 124 -5.86 -7.44 -12.18
C GLU A 124 -5.57 -8.29 -10.96
N LYS A 125 -5.02 -7.68 -9.93
CA LYS A 125 -4.84 -8.28 -8.61
C LYS A 125 -5.54 -7.43 -7.58
N ARG A 126 -6.49 -8.01 -6.84
CA ARG A 126 -7.21 -7.29 -5.79
C ARG A 126 -7.07 -7.95 -4.43
N ILE A 127 -7.10 -7.14 -3.40
CA ILE A 127 -7.08 -7.56 -2.01
C ILE A 127 -8.39 -7.14 -1.39
N LEU A 128 -9.14 -8.10 -0.88
CA LEU A 128 -10.35 -7.85 -0.11
C LEU A 128 -9.99 -7.82 1.37
N PHE A 129 -10.54 -6.85 2.10
CA PHE A 129 -10.25 -6.63 3.51
C PHE A 129 -11.49 -6.90 4.36
N LYS A 130 -11.29 -7.31 5.61
CA LYS A 130 -12.34 -7.39 6.61
C LYS A 130 -12.88 -6.00 6.89
N SER A 131 -14.21 -5.86 6.87
CA SER A 131 -14.88 -4.55 7.05
C SER A 131 -14.36 -3.79 8.26
N GLY A 132 -14.03 -2.51 8.06
CA GLY A 132 -13.54 -1.62 9.11
C GLY A 132 -12.11 -1.89 9.59
N THR A 133 -11.37 -2.74 8.89
CA THR A 133 -9.99 -3.10 9.25
C THR A 133 -9.05 -3.09 8.04
N CYS A 134 -7.74 -3.21 8.30
CA CYS A 134 -6.73 -3.42 7.27
C CYS A 134 -6.35 -4.92 7.11
N LEU A 135 -7.12 -5.83 7.70
CA LEU A 135 -6.83 -7.26 7.64
C LEU A 135 -7.35 -7.84 6.32
N PRO A 136 -6.48 -8.38 5.45
CA PRO A 136 -6.91 -9.00 4.22
C PRO A 136 -7.71 -10.28 4.51
N VAL A 137 -8.75 -10.53 3.73
CA VAL A 137 -9.52 -11.78 3.76
C VAL A 137 -9.27 -12.62 2.52
N ARG A 138 -8.98 -11.97 1.38
CA ARG A 138 -8.66 -12.66 0.13
C ARG A 138 -7.69 -11.84 -0.72
N VAL A 139 -6.83 -12.54 -1.42
CA VAL A 139 -6.08 -12.01 -2.57
C VAL A 139 -6.59 -12.73 -3.80
N GLN A 140 -7.01 -11.96 -4.80
CA GLN A 140 -7.63 -12.49 -6.00
C GLN A 140 -6.93 -11.96 -7.24
N PHE A 141 -6.93 -12.77 -8.28
CA PHE A 141 -6.31 -12.47 -9.56
C PHE A 141 -7.31 -12.68 -10.70
N LYS A 142 -7.19 -11.85 -11.74
CA LYS A 142 -7.97 -11.94 -12.96
C LYS A 142 -7.13 -11.50 -14.16
N THR A 143 -7.33 -12.16 -15.29
CA THR A 143 -6.86 -11.71 -16.61
C THR A 143 -8.05 -11.37 -17.49
N ASP A 144 -7.82 -10.72 -18.63
CA ASP A 144 -8.82 -10.46 -19.67
C ASP A 144 -9.51 -11.73 -20.19
N ARG A 145 -8.81 -12.89 -20.12
CA ARG A 145 -9.35 -14.21 -20.56
C ARG A 145 -10.23 -14.90 -19.51
N MET A 146 -10.34 -14.34 -18.32
CA MET A 146 -11.11 -14.91 -17.22
C MET A 146 -12.41 -14.13 -17.03
N ALA A 147 -13.53 -14.84 -16.89
CA ALA A 147 -14.83 -14.20 -16.61
C ALA A 147 -14.81 -13.55 -15.22
N ASP A 148 -14.28 -14.27 -14.22
CA ASP A 148 -14.31 -13.84 -12.82
C ASP A 148 -12.92 -13.88 -12.17
N PHE A 149 -12.80 -13.21 -11.03
CA PHE A 149 -11.63 -13.30 -10.16
C PHE A 149 -11.51 -14.68 -9.55
N ARG A 150 -10.28 -15.19 -9.48
CA ARG A 150 -9.93 -16.42 -8.75
C ARG A 150 -9.13 -16.09 -7.51
N ASP A 151 -9.38 -16.83 -6.44
CA ASP A 151 -8.62 -16.71 -5.20
C ASP A 151 -7.19 -17.24 -5.41
N GLU A 152 -6.20 -16.42 -5.05
CA GLU A 152 -4.80 -16.82 -4.92
C GLU A 152 -4.46 -17.18 -3.48
N VAL A 153 -5.03 -16.42 -2.53
CA VAL A 153 -4.87 -16.64 -1.10
C VAL A 153 -6.18 -16.30 -0.41
N VAL A 154 -6.62 -17.19 0.47
CA VAL A 154 -7.73 -16.94 1.40
C VAL A 154 -7.18 -16.97 2.82
N TYR A 155 -7.34 -15.88 3.54
CA TYR A 155 -6.91 -15.77 4.94
C TYR A 155 -8.00 -16.35 5.82
N GLN A 156 -7.69 -17.48 6.48
CA GLN A 156 -8.65 -18.26 7.28
C GLN A 156 -8.77 -17.72 8.70
N SER A 157 -7.65 -17.39 9.32
CA SER A 157 -7.64 -16.95 10.71
C SER A 157 -6.48 -15.99 11.04
N TYR A 158 -6.75 -15.17 12.06
CA TYR A 158 -5.82 -14.23 12.67
C TYR A 158 -5.81 -14.41 14.19
N ASP A 159 -4.68 -14.18 14.82
CA ASP A 159 -4.59 -14.10 16.28
C ASP A 159 -5.09 -12.75 16.83
N SER A 160 -5.05 -12.59 18.16
CA SER A 160 -5.45 -11.36 18.83
C SER A 160 -4.56 -10.15 18.50
N ASN A 161 -3.34 -10.38 18.02
CA ASN A 161 -2.39 -9.35 17.61
C ASN A 161 -2.50 -9.02 16.10
N SER A 162 -3.51 -9.59 15.42
CA SER A 162 -3.71 -9.46 13.97
C SER A 162 -2.62 -10.14 13.13
N ASN A 163 -1.90 -11.09 13.69
CA ASN A 163 -0.99 -11.93 12.91
C ASN A 163 -1.77 -13.02 12.19
N VAL A 164 -1.36 -13.31 10.96
CA VAL A 164 -1.95 -14.38 10.15
C VAL A 164 -1.59 -15.72 10.77
N CYS A 165 -2.60 -16.54 11.12
CA CYS A 165 -2.39 -17.87 11.65
C CYS A 165 -2.57 -18.96 10.59
N GLU A 166 -3.55 -18.83 9.72
CA GLU A 166 -3.82 -19.83 8.69
C GLU A 166 -4.27 -19.19 7.38
N ILE A 167 -3.72 -19.65 6.27
CA ILE A 167 -4.15 -19.30 4.93
C ILE A 167 -4.42 -20.55 4.10
N MET A 168 -5.24 -20.39 3.08
CA MET A 168 -5.41 -21.35 1.99
C MET A 168 -4.78 -20.76 0.74
N ALA A 169 -3.82 -21.44 0.15
CA ALA A 169 -3.18 -21.04 -1.09
C ALA A 169 -4.04 -21.40 -2.31
N LYS A 170 -3.65 -20.97 -3.51
CA LYS A 170 -4.39 -21.08 -4.77
C LYS A 170 -4.83 -22.51 -5.14
N ASP A 171 -4.08 -23.50 -4.72
CA ASP A 171 -4.30 -24.94 -4.97
C ASP A 171 -4.97 -25.64 -3.80
N ASP A 172 -5.69 -24.91 -2.95
CA ASP A 172 -6.31 -25.36 -1.72
C ASP A 172 -5.32 -25.97 -0.71
N THR A 173 -4.05 -25.61 -0.83
CA THR A 173 -3.02 -26.02 0.12
C THR A 173 -3.09 -25.16 1.39
N PRO A 174 -3.38 -25.74 2.56
CA PRO A 174 -3.37 -25.02 3.82
C PRO A 174 -1.93 -24.69 4.25
N VAL A 175 -1.74 -23.49 4.75
CA VAL A 175 -0.46 -23.03 5.34
C VAL A 175 -0.75 -22.45 6.70
N LEU A 176 -0.12 -23.02 7.73
CA LEU A 176 -0.23 -22.60 9.10
C LEU A 176 1.03 -21.84 9.51
N PHE A 177 0.86 -20.73 10.21
CA PHE A 177 1.92 -19.97 10.88
C PHE A 177 1.75 -20.09 12.38
N ILE A 178 2.81 -20.47 13.07
CA ILE A 178 2.85 -20.52 14.52
C ILE A 178 3.68 -19.33 15.01
N TRP A 179 3.12 -18.58 15.95
CA TRP A 179 3.71 -17.38 16.52
C TRP A 179 4.21 -17.66 17.93
N GLY A 180 5.42 -17.20 18.22
CA GLY A 180 6.03 -17.31 19.53
C GLY A 180 6.44 -15.96 20.11
N TYR A 181 7.14 -15.97 21.24
CA TYR A 181 7.62 -14.77 21.92
C TYR A 181 6.48 -13.76 22.18
N ARG A 182 5.38 -14.23 22.74
CA ARG A 182 4.15 -13.45 22.96
C ARG A 182 3.54 -12.95 21.64
N ASN A 183 3.48 -13.82 20.65
CA ASN A 183 2.94 -13.57 19.30
C ASN A 183 3.63 -12.43 18.55
N ARG A 184 4.93 -12.23 18.78
CA ARG A 184 5.70 -11.18 18.09
C ARG A 184 6.46 -11.67 16.88
N TYR A 185 6.86 -12.94 16.88
CA TYR A 185 7.67 -13.51 15.79
C TYR A 185 7.10 -14.84 15.33
N PRO A 186 7.06 -15.08 14.00
CA PRO A 186 6.72 -16.40 13.49
C PRO A 186 7.87 -17.36 13.82
N ILE A 187 7.55 -18.49 14.45
CA ILE A 187 8.52 -19.53 14.83
C ILE A 187 8.43 -20.76 13.96
N ALA A 188 7.27 -20.98 13.30
CA ALA A 188 7.11 -22.05 12.35
C ALA A 188 6.15 -21.66 11.23
N LYS A 189 6.42 -22.21 10.03
CA LYS A 189 5.53 -22.24 8.88
C LYS A 189 5.35 -23.71 8.52
N ILE A 190 4.10 -24.17 8.49
CA ILE A 190 3.76 -25.56 8.17
C ILE A 190 2.88 -25.54 6.92
N GLU A 191 3.31 -26.20 5.88
CA GLU A 191 2.59 -26.32 4.62
C GLU A 191 1.87 -27.65 4.53
N ASN A 192 0.75 -27.68 3.81
CA ASN A 192 -0.06 -28.85 3.57
C ASN A 192 -0.63 -29.51 4.86
N ALA A 193 -0.87 -28.67 5.88
CA ALA A 193 -1.54 -29.10 7.09
C ALA A 193 -2.39 -27.97 7.67
N THR A 194 -3.58 -28.31 8.12
CA THR A 194 -4.47 -27.40 8.83
C THR A 194 -4.08 -27.31 10.31
N ARG A 195 -4.55 -26.25 10.97
CA ARG A 195 -4.36 -26.08 12.43
C ARG A 195 -4.85 -27.31 13.21
N GLN A 196 -6.00 -27.85 12.83
CA GLN A 196 -6.56 -29.05 13.49
C GLN A 196 -5.66 -30.27 13.32
N GLN A 197 -5.11 -30.50 12.13
CA GLN A 197 -4.20 -31.64 11.90
C GLN A 197 -2.92 -31.51 12.72
N VAL A 198 -2.37 -30.33 12.83
CA VAL A 198 -1.17 -30.06 13.64
C VAL A 198 -1.48 -30.23 15.13
N SER A 199 -2.62 -29.75 15.64
CA SER A 199 -3.08 -29.92 17.01
C SER A 199 -3.17 -31.41 17.38
N VAL A 200 -3.82 -32.20 16.52
CA VAL A 200 -3.93 -33.64 16.70
C VAL A 200 -2.56 -34.33 16.72
N ALA A 201 -1.67 -33.94 15.78
CA ALA A 201 -0.32 -34.52 15.70
C ALA A 201 0.54 -34.20 16.95
N LEU A 202 0.32 -33.04 17.55
CA LEU A 202 1.00 -32.64 18.80
C LEU A 202 0.35 -33.24 20.07
N GLY A 203 -0.83 -33.87 19.92
CA GLY A 203 -1.59 -34.38 21.06
C GLY A 203 -2.12 -33.27 21.99
N TYR A 204 -2.41 -32.09 21.45
CA TYR A 204 -2.78 -30.92 22.21
C TYR A 204 -4.15 -30.38 21.80
N ASP A 205 -5.09 -30.34 22.75
CA ASP A 205 -6.48 -29.91 22.52
C ASP A 205 -6.69 -28.38 22.70
N GLY A 206 -5.66 -27.66 23.09
CA GLY A 206 -5.70 -26.22 23.33
C GLY A 206 -5.25 -25.38 22.12
N ASP A 207 -4.98 -24.11 22.38
CA ASP A 207 -4.42 -23.23 21.36
C ASP A 207 -2.95 -23.60 21.09
N ILE A 208 -2.62 -23.88 19.82
CA ILE A 208 -1.27 -24.34 19.43
C ILE A 208 -0.19 -23.36 19.91
N GLU A 209 -0.50 -22.06 19.91
CA GLU A 209 0.43 -21.04 20.38
C GLU A 209 0.78 -21.19 21.87
N ASP A 210 -0.07 -21.83 22.68
CA ASP A 210 0.21 -22.07 24.10
C ASP A 210 1.31 -23.12 24.30
N VAL A 211 1.53 -24.00 23.34
CA VAL A 211 2.63 -24.99 23.37
C VAL A 211 4.00 -24.32 23.25
N PHE A 212 4.05 -23.13 22.61
CA PHE A 212 5.28 -22.44 22.25
C PHE A 212 5.47 -21.10 22.99
N ARG A 213 4.73 -20.89 24.07
CA ARG A 213 4.85 -19.73 24.95
C ARG A 213 6.08 -19.74 25.84
#